data_b3a752a55dc71a84b91de88c99f8b04d
#
_entry.id   b3a752a55dc71a84b91de88c99f8b04d
#
_cell.length_a   1.000
_cell.length_b   1.000
_cell.length_c   1.000
_cell.angle_alpha   90.00
_cell.angle_beta   90.00
_cell.angle_gamma   90.00
#
_symmetry.space_group_name_H-M   'P 1'
#
loop_
_entity.id
_entity.type
_entity.pdbx_description
1 polymer ?
#
loop_
_entity_poly.entity_id
_entity_poly.type
_entity_poly.pdbx_seq_one_letter_code
_entity_poly.pdbx_strand_id
1 'polypeptide(L)'
;MPKKDRSFHESPEKAGGEGWLYPRQQRGLSMPRLRPLKAVALFMLLPTSASAADLNDLYRALLRHGFTIEERQPPGNAYGRFIPSERRLVISPLVRELGIARPVFLHEAVHAAQSCPNGDLSLIGVTRKADPVVDSRIQYLLRNFYKPINSSLEQEAFVIQSQPDAEQIIITALSKRCVL
;
A
#
# COMPACT_ATOMS: atom_id res chain seq x y z
N MET A 1 -32.00 -39.36 -20.35
CA MET A 1 -31.11 -39.60 -19.19
C MET A 1 -31.06 -38.34 -18.38
N PRO A 2 -31.35 -38.39 -17.08
CA PRO A 2 -31.81 -37.24 -16.30
C PRO A 2 -30.65 -36.37 -15.79
N LYS A 3 -30.89 -35.06 -15.83
CA LYS A 3 -30.13 -34.03 -15.18
C LYS A 3 -30.22 -34.20 -13.66
N LYS A 4 -29.10 -34.11 -12.97
CA LYS A 4 -29.02 -34.15 -11.50
C LYS A 4 -28.86 -32.73 -10.98
N ASP A 5 -29.97 -32.15 -10.55
CA ASP A 5 -30.03 -30.95 -9.71
C ASP A 5 -29.29 -31.21 -8.40
N ARG A 6 -28.38 -30.32 -8.06
CA ARG A 6 -27.89 -30.16 -6.67
C ARG A 6 -28.23 -28.78 -6.21
N SER A 7 -29.32 -28.71 -5.50
CA SER A 7 -29.67 -27.61 -4.62
C SER A 7 -28.59 -27.44 -3.57
N PHE A 8 -27.99 -26.25 -3.52
CA PHE A 8 -27.10 -25.84 -2.44
C PHE A 8 -27.96 -25.11 -1.41
N HIS A 9 -27.98 -25.68 -0.22
CA HIS A 9 -28.63 -25.10 0.96
C HIS A 9 -27.90 -23.84 1.40
N GLU A 10 -28.65 -22.76 1.48
CA GLU A 10 -28.29 -21.56 2.22
C GLU A 10 -28.43 -21.80 3.73
N SER A 11 -27.39 -21.40 4.45
CA SER A 11 -27.52 -21.10 5.88
C SER A 11 -26.99 -19.70 6.14
N PRO A 12 -27.77 -18.84 6.79
CA PRO A 12 -27.32 -17.48 7.09
C PRO A 12 -26.60 -17.46 8.43
N GLU A 13 -25.34 -17.14 8.43
CA GLU A 13 -24.64 -16.84 9.67
C GLU A 13 -24.35 -15.34 9.80
N LYS A 14 -24.92 -14.78 10.84
CA LYS A 14 -24.81 -13.40 11.28
C LYS A 14 -23.39 -13.13 11.73
N ALA A 15 -22.70 -12.21 11.11
CA ALA A 15 -21.49 -11.62 11.68
C ALA A 15 -21.79 -10.18 12.07
N GLY A 16 -21.79 -9.96 13.38
CA GLY A 16 -21.95 -8.66 14.00
C GLY A 16 -20.82 -7.73 13.69
N GLY A 17 -21.15 -6.47 13.45
CA GLY A 17 -20.19 -5.40 13.29
C GLY A 17 -19.50 -5.10 14.62
N GLU A 18 -18.19 -5.20 14.65
CA GLU A 18 -17.38 -4.60 15.71
C GLU A 18 -16.63 -3.40 15.15
N GLY A 19 -17.13 -2.23 15.52
CA GLY A 19 -16.48 -0.96 15.27
C GLY A 19 -15.16 -0.90 16.06
N TRP A 20 -14.10 -0.52 15.39
CA TRP A 20 -12.82 -0.22 16.01
C TRP A 20 -12.92 1.09 16.81
N LEU A 21 -13.32 0.98 18.08
CA LEU A 21 -13.26 2.07 19.06
C LEU A 21 -11.89 2.03 19.77
N TYR A 22 -11.09 3.03 19.55
CA TYR A 22 -9.89 3.28 20.35
C TYR A 22 -10.30 3.61 21.79
N PRO A 23 -9.75 2.95 22.80
CA PRO A 23 -10.02 3.32 24.20
C PRO A 23 -9.34 4.63 24.56
N ARG A 24 -10.15 5.63 24.89
CA ARG A 24 -9.72 6.88 25.49
C ARG A 24 -9.37 6.62 26.95
N GLN A 25 -8.10 6.44 27.29
CA GLN A 25 -7.65 6.43 28.69
C GLN A 25 -7.44 7.87 29.20
N GLN A 26 -8.42 8.36 29.92
CA GLN A 26 -8.23 9.48 30.85
C GLN A 26 -7.88 8.89 32.21
N ARG A 27 -6.64 9.06 32.66
CA ARG A 27 -6.28 8.95 34.06
C ARG A 27 -5.83 10.31 34.56
N GLY A 28 -6.66 10.90 35.39
CA GLY A 28 -6.30 12.05 36.19
C GLY A 28 -5.21 11.65 37.20
N LEU A 29 -4.07 12.30 37.08
CA LEU A 29 -3.02 12.24 38.10
C LEU A 29 -2.94 13.60 38.77
N SER A 30 -3.23 13.61 40.06
CA SER A 30 -3.04 14.73 40.96
C SER A 30 -1.57 15.14 41.03
N MET A 31 -1.26 16.41 40.76
CA MET A 31 0.10 16.93 40.81
C MET A 31 0.51 17.23 42.26
N PRO A 32 1.67 16.76 42.72
CA PRO A 32 2.32 17.29 43.94
C PRO A 32 2.99 18.64 43.60
N ARG A 33 2.83 19.59 44.49
CA ARG A 33 3.48 20.92 44.45
C ARG A 33 4.98 20.77 44.58
N LEU A 34 5.75 21.04 43.54
CA LEU A 34 7.20 21.08 43.52
C LEU A 34 7.70 22.53 43.71
N ARG A 35 8.69 22.68 44.60
CA ARG A 35 9.44 23.89 44.89
C ARG A 35 10.26 24.35 43.68
N PRO A 36 10.56 25.67 43.53
CA PRO A 36 11.31 26.15 42.37
C PRO A 36 12.80 25.78 42.51
N LEU A 37 13.26 24.83 41.76
CA LEU A 37 14.66 24.58 41.49
C LEU A 37 15.07 25.40 40.25
N LYS A 38 16.20 26.11 40.40
CA LYS A 38 16.78 26.94 39.33
C LYS A 38 16.96 26.13 38.06
N ALA A 39 16.26 26.52 36.97
CA ALA A 39 16.28 25.85 35.70
C ALA A 39 17.63 26.04 35.01
N VAL A 40 18.43 25.00 34.98
CA VAL A 40 19.44 24.82 33.93
C VAL A 40 18.66 24.33 32.72
N ALA A 41 18.53 25.19 31.70
CA ALA A 41 17.90 24.84 30.44
C ALA A 41 18.81 23.89 29.67
N LEU A 42 18.73 22.58 29.99
CA LEU A 42 19.26 21.53 29.15
C LEU A 42 18.32 21.40 27.96
N PHE A 43 18.70 21.97 26.82
CA PHE A 43 18.00 21.84 25.55
C PHE A 43 18.15 20.39 25.11
N MET A 44 17.28 19.52 25.60
CA MET A 44 17.16 18.17 25.09
C MET A 44 16.62 18.26 23.66
N LEU A 45 17.50 18.01 22.70
CA LEU A 45 17.11 17.66 21.33
C LEU A 45 16.26 16.38 21.42
N LEU A 46 14.96 16.55 21.52
CA LEU A 46 14.03 15.44 21.37
C LEU A 46 14.22 14.88 19.96
N PRO A 47 14.53 13.59 19.80
CA PRO A 47 14.51 12.98 18.48
C PRO A 47 13.07 13.15 17.95
N THR A 48 12.92 13.92 16.88
CA THR A 48 11.68 13.91 16.10
C THR A 48 11.52 12.51 15.55
N SER A 49 10.69 11.72 16.19
CA SER A 49 10.27 10.42 15.64
C SER A 49 9.61 10.73 14.31
N ALA A 50 10.33 10.47 13.21
CA ALA A 50 9.75 10.54 11.90
C ALA A 50 8.57 9.55 11.89
N SER A 51 7.35 10.06 11.76
CA SER A 51 6.18 9.22 11.60
C SER A 51 6.39 8.35 10.36
N ALA A 52 6.10 7.06 10.49
CA ALA A 52 6.11 6.18 9.31
C ALA A 52 5.09 6.73 8.30
N ALA A 53 5.47 6.78 7.02
CA ALA A 53 4.58 7.21 5.95
C ALA A 53 3.37 6.28 5.87
N ASP A 54 2.20 6.85 5.68
CA ASP A 54 0.94 6.13 5.53
C ASP A 54 0.40 6.18 4.08
N LEU A 55 -0.72 5.51 3.83
CA LEU A 55 -1.36 5.51 2.51
C LEU A 55 -1.79 6.91 2.05
N ASN A 56 -2.15 7.81 2.97
CA ASN A 56 -2.54 9.18 2.63
C ASN A 56 -1.31 10.00 2.20
N ASP A 57 -0.16 9.75 2.82
CA ASP A 57 1.10 10.38 2.42
C ASP A 57 1.51 9.94 1.02
N LEU A 58 1.39 8.64 0.72
CA LEU A 58 1.63 8.08 -0.60
C LEU A 58 0.64 8.65 -1.64
N TYR A 59 -0.65 8.71 -1.31
CA TYR A 59 -1.67 9.29 -2.18
C TYR A 59 -1.31 10.73 -2.54
N ARG A 60 -0.99 11.57 -1.54
CA ARG A 60 -0.55 12.95 -1.75
C ARG A 60 0.74 13.05 -2.56
N ALA A 61 1.69 12.12 -2.36
CA ALA A 61 2.92 12.09 -3.13
C ALA A 61 2.65 11.80 -4.61
N LEU A 62 1.80 10.83 -4.93
CA LEU A 62 1.40 10.55 -6.30
C LEU A 62 0.77 11.77 -6.98
N LEU A 63 -0.17 12.44 -6.32
CA LEU A 63 -0.79 13.66 -6.86
C LEU A 63 0.22 14.77 -7.11
N ARG A 64 1.15 15.02 -6.17
CA ARG A 64 2.22 16.04 -6.34
C ARG A 64 3.12 15.74 -7.54
N HIS A 65 3.33 14.47 -7.87
CA HIS A 65 4.12 14.06 -9.03
C HIS A 65 3.27 13.91 -10.31
N GLY A 66 2.05 14.44 -10.33
CA GLY A 66 1.19 14.52 -11.52
C GLY A 66 0.52 13.20 -11.91
N PHE A 67 0.41 12.24 -10.99
CA PHE A 67 -0.40 11.04 -11.19
C PHE A 67 -1.84 11.29 -10.77
N THR A 68 -2.78 10.62 -11.42
CA THR A 68 -4.20 10.61 -11.07
C THR A 68 -4.61 9.23 -10.57
N ILE A 69 -5.58 9.17 -9.65
CA ILE A 69 -6.08 7.92 -9.09
C ILE A 69 -7.58 7.88 -9.32
N GLU A 70 -8.05 6.84 -9.98
CA GLU A 70 -9.43 6.64 -10.36
C GLU A 70 -9.97 5.33 -9.78
N GLU A 71 -11.12 5.40 -9.13
CA GLU A 71 -11.81 4.22 -8.66
C GLU A 71 -12.85 3.78 -9.68
N ARG A 72 -12.54 2.78 -10.47
CA ARG A 72 -13.43 2.10 -11.41
C ARG A 72 -12.90 0.71 -11.74
N GLN A 73 -13.73 -0.12 -12.34
CA GLN A 73 -13.29 -1.45 -12.78
C GLN A 73 -12.28 -1.33 -13.93
N PRO A 74 -11.02 -1.80 -13.77
CA PRO A 74 -10.07 -1.87 -14.86
C PRO A 74 -10.49 -2.88 -15.94
N PRO A 75 -10.06 -2.73 -17.20
CA PRO A 75 -10.27 -3.73 -18.22
C PRO A 75 -9.68 -5.09 -17.85
N GLY A 76 -10.33 -6.20 -18.29
CA GLY A 76 -9.84 -7.55 -18.08
C GLY A 76 -10.02 -8.09 -16.66
N ASN A 77 -10.95 -7.53 -15.89
CA ASN A 77 -11.24 -7.92 -14.50
C ASN A 77 -10.03 -7.83 -13.55
N ALA A 78 -9.05 -6.97 -13.86
CA ALA A 78 -7.94 -6.70 -12.97
C ALA A 78 -8.42 -5.97 -11.71
N TYR A 79 -7.71 -6.14 -10.59
CA TYR A 79 -7.98 -5.41 -9.35
C TYR A 79 -7.39 -4.00 -9.36
N GLY A 80 -6.28 -3.81 -10.05
CA GLY A 80 -5.63 -2.54 -10.29
C GLY A 80 -5.03 -2.49 -11.68
N ARG A 81 -4.75 -1.29 -12.18
CA ARG A 81 -3.99 -1.06 -13.41
C ARG A 81 -3.36 0.32 -13.41
N PHE A 82 -2.06 0.37 -13.60
CA PHE A 82 -1.37 1.60 -13.95
C PHE A 82 -1.36 1.80 -15.47
N ILE A 83 -1.65 3.01 -15.94
CA ILE A 83 -1.64 3.42 -17.34
C ILE A 83 -0.55 4.47 -17.52
N PRO A 84 0.66 4.09 -17.98
CA PRO A 84 1.81 5.01 -18.05
C PRO A 84 1.56 6.24 -18.92
N SER A 85 0.94 6.08 -20.09
CA SER A 85 0.65 7.16 -21.03
C SER A 85 -0.30 8.23 -20.47
N GLU A 86 -1.10 7.87 -19.47
CA GLU A 86 -2.07 8.77 -18.83
C GLU A 86 -1.63 9.18 -17.41
N ARG A 87 -0.51 8.64 -16.92
CA ARG A 87 -0.05 8.79 -15.53
C ARG A 87 -1.16 8.47 -14.54
N ARG A 88 -1.93 7.41 -14.80
CA ARG A 88 -3.17 7.10 -14.08
C ARG A 88 -3.12 5.72 -13.44
N LEU A 89 -3.50 5.67 -12.16
CA LEU A 89 -3.79 4.45 -11.42
C LEU A 89 -5.30 4.23 -11.44
N VAL A 90 -5.74 3.07 -11.90
CA VAL A 90 -7.14 2.65 -11.87
C VAL A 90 -7.28 1.52 -10.87
N ILE A 91 -8.12 1.69 -9.85
CA ILE A 91 -8.32 0.72 -8.77
C ILE A 91 -9.78 0.25 -8.78
N SER A 92 -9.97 -1.06 -8.82
CA SER A 92 -11.31 -1.65 -8.76
C SER A 92 -11.97 -1.38 -7.40
N PRO A 93 -13.26 -1.00 -7.34
CA PRO A 93 -13.98 -0.87 -6.07
C PRO A 93 -14.05 -2.20 -5.29
N LEU A 94 -14.00 -3.35 -5.97
CA LEU A 94 -14.03 -4.68 -5.35
C LEU A 94 -12.89 -4.92 -4.36
N VAL A 95 -11.76 -4.22 -4.49
CA VAL A 95 -10.60 -4.43 -3.60
C VAL A 95 -10.93 -4.12 -2.14
N ARG A 96 -11.91 -3.24 -1.88
CA ARG A 96 -12.35 -2.90 -0.53
C ARG A 96 -13.14 -4.06 0.09
N GLU A 97 -14.07 -4.62 -0.67
CA GLU A 97 -14.88 -5.77 -0.23
C GLU A 97 -14.01 -7.01 0.03
N LEU A 98 -12.96 -7.19 -0.78
CA LEU A 98 -12.01 -8.29 -0.66
C LEU A 98 -10.92 -8.05 0.40
N GLY A 99 -10.86 -6.88 1.03
CA GLY A 99 -9.82 -6.53 2.01
C GLY A 99 -8.40 -6.42 1.43
N ILE A 100 -8.28 -6.22 0.11
CA ILE A 100 -6.98 -6.16 -0.60
C ILE A 100 -6.66 -4.76 -1.16
N ALA A 101 -7.36 -3.73 -0.71
CA ALA A 101 -7.18 -2.37 -1.24
C ALA A 101 -5.74 -1.86 -1.07
N ARG A 102 -5.13 -2.05 0.11
CA ARG A 102 -3.76 -1.61 0.37
C ARG A 102 -2.74 -2.28 -0.57
N PRO A 103 -2.64 -3.61 -0.64
CA PRO A 103 -1.64 -4.25 -1.50
C PRO A 103 -1.85 -3.91 -2.98
N VAL A 104 -3.07 -3.82 -3.49
CA VAL A 104 -3.33 -3.45 -4.88
C VAL A 104 -2.89 -2.00 -5.14
N PHE A 105 -3.25 -1.06 -4.26
CA PHE A 105 -2.84 0.34 -4.42
C PHE A 105 -1.32 0.50 -4.39
N LEU A 106 -0.62 -0.18 -3.47
CA LEU A 106 0.84 -0.18 -3.41
C LEU A 106 1.47 -0.73 -4.68
N HIS A 107 0.93 -1.82 -5.24
CA HIS A 107 1.41 -2.42 -6.49
C HIS A 107 1.38 -1.42 -7.65
N GLU A 108 0.24 -0.78 -7.87
CA GLU A 108 0.08 0.21 -8.94
C GLU A 108 0.93 1.47 -8.70
N ALA A 109 1.12 1.86 -7.43
CA ALA A 109 1.99 2.98 -7.08
C ALA A 109 3.48 2.67 -7.34
N VAL A 110 3.91 1.40 -7.22
CA VAL A 110 5.26 1.00 -7.66
C VAL A 110 5.40 1.19 -9.17
N HIS A 111 4.43 0.76 -9.96
CA HIS A 111 4.47 0.97 -11.42
C HIS A 111 4.47 2.46 -11.78
N ALA A 112 3.79 3.32 -11.03
CA ALA A 112 3.89 4.77 -11.18
C ALA A 112 5.33 5.27 -10.97
N ALA A 113 6.01 4.82 -9.92
CA ALA A 113 7.42 5.16 -9.69
C ALA A 113 8.36 4.55 -10.74
N GLN A 114 8.08 3.35 -11.23
CA GLN A 114 8.82 2.69 -12.32
C GLN A 114 8.71 3.47 -13.64
N SER A 115 7.60 4.18 -13.88
CA SER A 115 7.37 4.96 -15.10
C SER A 115 8.15 6.27 -15.15
N CYS A 116 8.76 6.70 -14.06
CA CYS A 116 9.53 7.94 -14.03
C CYS A 116 10.99 7.77 -14.52
N PRO A 117 11.55 8.81 -15.16
CA PRO A 117 10.95 10.13 -15.44
C PRO A 117 10.09 10.19 -16.72
N ASN A 118 10.28 9.25 -17.68
CA ASN A 118 9.89 9.43 -19.08
C ASN A 118 8.61 8.68 -19.49
N GLY A 119 7.95 7.97 -18.59
CA GLY A 119 6.81 7.11 -18.90
C GLY A 119 7.17 5.65 -19.23
N ASP A 120 8.42 5.36 -19.56
CA ASP A 120 8.91 4.00 -19.77
C ASP A 120 9.15 3.28 -18.45
N LEU A 121 8.61 2.07 -18.32
CA LEU A 121 8.76 1.30 -17.09
C LEU A 121 10.21 0.78 -16.95
N SER A 122 10.83 1.13 -15.83
CA SER A 122 12.16 0.65 -15.46
C SER A 122 12.24 0.39 -13.96
N LEU A 123 13.04 -0.60 -13.55
CA LEU A 123 13.17 -0.97 -12.14
C LEU A 123 13.55 0.25 -11.28
N ILE A 124 12.94 0.35 -10.12
CA ILE A 124 13.32 1.32 -9.08
C ILE A 124 14.72 0.99 -8.54
N GLY A 125 15.05 -0.30 -8.54
CA GLY A 125 16.35 -0.80 -8.07
C GLY A 125 16.39 -1.02 -6.55
N VAL A 126 15.26 -1.27 -5.94
CA VAL A 126 15.17 -1.55 -4.50
C VAL A 126 15.53 -3.01 -4.24
N THR A 127 16.67 -3.24 -3.59
CA THR A 127 17.12 -4.57 -3.16
C THR A 127 16.45 -4.95 -1.81
N ARG A 128 15.28 -5.51 -1.86
CA ARG A 128 14.57 -6.08 -0.71
C ARG A 128 14.22 -7.54 -1.00
N LYS A 129 14.10 -8.32 0.07
CA LYS A 129 13.61 -9.70 0.00
C LYS A 129 12.21 -9.76 0.58
N ALA A 130 11.34 -10.51 -0.06
CA ALA A 130 10.07 -10.88 0.53
C ALA A 130 10.29 -12.01 1.55
N ASP A 131 9.35 -12.17 2.48
CA ASP A 131 9.25 -13.37 3.29
C ASP A 131 9.20 -14.61 2.39
N PRO A 132 9.83 -15.75 2.75
CA PRO A 132 9.90 -16.94 1.89
C PRO A 132 8.55 -17.48 1.43
N VAL A 133 7.51 -17.40 2.26
CA VAL A 133 6.14 -17.81 1.89
C VAL A 133 5.55 -16.83 0.86
N VAL A 134 5.75 -15.53 1.08
CA VAL A 134 5.33 -14.48 0.15
C VAL A 134 6.07 -14.61 -1.18
N ASP A 135 7.39 -14.83 -1.15
CA ASP A 135 8.19 -15.00 -2.37
C ASP A 135 7.72 -16.21 -3.18
N SER A 136 7.47 -17.35 -2.55
CA SER A 136 6.92 -18.54 -3.24
C SER A 136 5.60 -18.22 -3.94
N ARG A 137 4.74 -17.41 -3.34
CA ARG A 137 3.47 -16.97 -3.93
C ARG A 137 3.69 -16.00 -5.09
N ILE A 138 4.64 -15.07 -4.96
CA ILE A 138 5.03 -14.15 -6.04
C ILE A 138 5.51 -14.97 -7.25
N GLN A 139 6.40 -15.92 -7.06
CA GLN A 139 6.91 -16.79 -8.12
C GLN A 139 5.80 -17.58 -8.81
N TYR A 140 4.82 -18.06 -8.04
CA TYR A 140 3.64 -18.72 -8.61
C TYR A 140 2.83 -17.77 -9.52
N LEU A 141 2.55 -16.54 -9.04
CA LEU A 141 1.80 -15.54 -9.80
C LEU A 141 2.53 -15.17 -11.09
N LEU A 142 3.84 -14.88 -11.01
CA LEU A 142 4.65 -14.51 -12.17
C LEU A 142 4.64 -15.59 -13.24
N ARG A 143 4.80 -16.86 -12.86
CA ARG A 143 4.81 -17.99 -13.82
C ARG A 143 3.47 -18.23 -14.50
N ASN A 144 2.35 -17.98 -13.82
CA ASN A 144 1.03 -18.40 -14.32
C ASN A 144 0.22 -17.26 -14.95
N PHE A 145 0.52 -16.00 -14.60
CA PHE A 145 -0.36 -14.88 -14.98
C PHE A 145 0.36 -13.72 -15.68
N TYR A 146 1.70 -13.72 -15.67
CA TYR A 146 2.47 -12.63 -16.26
C TYR A 146 3.35 -13.08 -17.42
N LYS A 147 3.54 -12.18 -18.41
CA LYS A 147 4.43 -12.43 -19.52
C LYS A 147 5.89 -12.31 -19.07
N PRO A 148 6.82 -13.14 -19.56
CA PRO A 148 8.23 -13.12 -19.15
C PRO A 148 8.90 -11.75 -19.31
N ILE A 149 8.53 -10.97 -20.33
CA ILE A 149 9.13 -9.68 -20.64
C ILE A 149 8.94 -8.64 -19.52
N ASN A 150 7.88 -8.76 -18.74
CA ASN A 150 7.56 -7.82 -17.64
C ASN A 150 7.83 -8.42 -16.26
N SER A 151 8.31 -9.65 -16.19
CA SER A 151 8.36 -10.39 -14.92
C SER A 151 9.23 -9.72 -13.85
N SER A 152 10.32 -9.04 -14.23
CA SER A 152 11.19 -8.32 -13.28
C SER A 152 10.52 -7.07 -12.70
N LEU A 153 9.75 -6.33 -13.49
CA LEU A 153 9.00 -5.16 -13.04
C LEU A 153 7.90 -5.57 -12.08
N GLU A 154 7.15 -6.60 -12.43
CA GLU A 154 6.10 -7.18 -11.60
C GLU A 154 6.66 -7.78 -10.31
N GLN A 155 7.79 -8.50 -10.41
CA GLN A 155 8.47 -9.04 -9.23
C GLN A 155 8.87 -7.93 -8.26
N GLU A 156 9.46 -6.85 -8.75
CA GLU A 156 9.81 -5.69 -7.90
C GLU A 156 8.56 -5.09 -7.26
N ALA A 157 7.46 -4.93 -8.01
CA ALA A 157 6.22 -4.40 -7.49
C ALA A 157 5.63 -5.30 -6.37
N PHE A 158 5.59 -6.62 -6.59
CA PHE A 158 5.13 -7.57 -5.58
C PHE A 158 6.03 -7.59 -4.34
N VAL A 159 7.34 -7.52 -4.51
CA VAL A 159 8.28 -7.49 -3.39
C VAL A 159 8.10 -6.21 -2.57
N ILE A 160 8.04 -5.04 -3.21
CA ILE A 160 7.88 -3.75 -2.52
C ILE A 160 6.53 -3.67 -1.81
N GLN A 161 5.42 -4.04 -2.46
CA GLN A 161 4.09 -3.99 -1.83
C GLN A 161 4.00 -4.84 -0.56
N SER A 162 4.82 -5.88 -0.45
CA SER A 162 4.85 -6.79 0.71
C SER A 162 5.69 -6.26 1.89
N GLN A 163 6.41 -5.15 1.70
CA GLN A 163 7.25 -4.60 2.76
C GLN A 163 6.41 -3.82 3.80
N PRO A 164 6.79 -3.85 5.07
CA PRO A 164 6.11 -3.07 6.11
C PRO A 164 6.25 -1.55 5.90
N ASP A 165 7.33 -1.11 5.24
CA ASP A 165 7.66 0.29 4.92
C ASP A 165 7.43 0.62 3.43
N ALA A 166 6.52 -0.09 2.76
CA ALA A 166 6.27 0.03 1.32
C ALA A 166 5.93 1.47 0.91
N GLU A 167 5.09 2.17 1.67
CA GLU A 167 4.71 3.56 1.40
C GLU A 167 5.93 4.47 1.36
N GLN A 168 6.81 4.34 2.36
CA GLN A 168 8.04 5.15 2.42
C GLN A 168 9.00 4.84 1.27
N ILE A 169 9.14 3.58 0.90
CA ILE A 169 9.96 3.15 -0.25
C ILE A 169 9.44 3.82 -1.52
N ILE A 170 8.13 3.75 -1.78
CA ILE A 170 7.51 4.30 -2.99
C ILE A 170 7.61 5.82 -3.02
N ILE A 171 7.32 6.51 -1.92
CA ILE A 171 7.44 7.99 -1.81
C ILE A 171 8.87 8.42 -2.10
N THR A 172 9.86 7.71 -1.57
CA THR A 172 11.27 7.99 -1.82
C THR A 172 11.63 7.79 -3.28
N ALA A 173 11.12 6.73 -3.91
CA ALA A 173 11.33 6.46 -5.33
C ALA A 173 10.70 7.54 -6.22
N LEU A 174 9.46 7.94 -5.94
CA LEU A 174 8.77 9.04 -6.63
C LEU A 174 9.59 10.34 -6.55
N SER A 175 10.05 10.71 -5.36
CA SER A 175 10.82 11.93 -5.13
C SER A 175 12.17 11.94 -5.85
N LYS A 176 12.82 10.79 -6.00
CA LYS A 176 14.12 10.66 -6.67
C LYS A 176 14.02 10.58 -8.19
N ARG A 177 12.97 9.96 -8.71
CA ARG A 177 12.86 9.60 -10.14
C ARG A 177 11.90 10.51 -10.91
N CYS A 178 10.82 10.97 -10.27
CA CYS A 178 9.81 11.79 -10.90
C CYS A 178 10.14 13.28 -10.72
N VAL A 179 11.34 13.68 -11.11
CA VAL A 179 11.73 15.10 -11.14
C VAL A 179 10.99 15.76 -12.29
N LEU A 180 10.19 16.79 -11.99
CA LEU A 180 9.49 17.64 -12.96
C LEU A 180 10.44 18.63 -13.59
#